data_0d3e8b98b27daf769243f5d03414df03
#
_entry.id   0d3e8b98b27daf769243f5d03414df03
#
_cell.length_a   1.000
_cell.length_b   1.000
_cell.length_c   1.000
_cell.angle_alpha   90.00
_cell.angle_beta   90.00
_cell.angle_gamma   90.00
#
_symmetry.space_group_name_H-M   'P 1'
#
loop_
_entity.id
_entity.type
_entity.pdbx_description
1 polymer ?
#
loop_
_entity_poly.entity_id
_entity_poly.type
_entity_poly.pdbx_seq_one_letter_code
_entity_poly.pdbx_strand_id
1 'polypeptide(L)'
;EDIFDCYINELSDEQKTRVIYMRILLEKPEVVFMVQPFKHAGTPHRMQVWELQTLLLERGISIVILAMNMSDSLTIADRVIRISRVDGKMVTKEFTYSQFAELPMSLPWVGFFDELKNSKEEL
;
A
#
# COMPACT_ATOMS: atom_id res chain seq x y z
N GLU A 1 -9.75 -17.20 -18.65
CA GLU A 1 -8.60 -18.12 -18.78
C GLU A 1 -8.14 -18.51 -17.38
N ASP A 2 -7.98 -19.81 -17.14
CA ASP A 2 -7.66 -20.31 -15.81
C ASP A 2 -6.19 -20.03 -15.50
N ILE A 3 -5.91 -19.16 -14.49
CA ILE A 3 -4.56 -18.80 -14.08
C ILE A 3 -3.76 -19.96 -13.50
N PHE A 4 -4.42 -21.05 -13.12
CA PHE A 4 -3.75 -22.24 -12.54
C PHE A 4 -2.96 -23.03 -13.57
N ASP A 5 -3.27 -22.89 -14.85
CA ASP A 5 -2.57 -23.56 -15.95
C ASP A 5 -1.48 -22.70 -16.60
N CYS A 6 -1.23 -21.49 -16.07
CA CYS A 6 -0.23 -20.56 -16.58
C CYS A 6 1.06 -20.60 -15.78
N TYR A 7 2.19 -20.41 -16.44
CA TYR A 7 3.44 -20.09 -15.78
C TYR A 7 3.40 -18.65 -15.25
N ILE A 8 4.15 -18.36 -14.18
CA ILE A 8 4.14 -17.05 -13.54
C ILE A 8 4.52 -15.90 -14.48
N ASN A 9 5.36 -16.15 -15.46
CA ASN A 9 5.76 -15.15 -16.46
C ASN A 9 4.68 -14.87 -17.53
N GLU A 10 3.65 -15.68 -17.61
CA GLU A 10 2.50 -15.50 -18.50
C GLU A 10 1.38 -14.67 -17.86
N LEU A 11 1.49 -14.42 -16.56
CA LEU A 11 0.51 -13.65 -15.81
C LEU A 11 0.72 -12.14 -16.02
N SER A 12 -0.37 -11.38 -16.04
CA SER A 12 -0.31 -9.92 -15.93
C SER A 12 0.20 -9.49 -14.54
N ASP A 13 0.64 -8.24 -14.42
CA ASP A 13 1.09 -7.70 -13.13
C ASP A 13 -0.02 -7.76 -12.07
N GLU A 14 -1.27 -7.52 -12.46
CA GLU A 14 -2.43 -7.63 -11.58
C GLU A 14 -2.68 -9.07 -11.12
N GLN A 15 -2.54 -10.04 -12.01
CA GLN A 15 -2.66 -11.46 -11.69
C GLN A 15 -1.52 -11.92 -10.77
N LYS A 16 -0.28 -11.50 -11.04
CA LYS A 16 0.87 -11.77 -10.16
C LYS A 16 0.64 -11.21 -8.76
N THR A 17 0.12 -10.00 -8.66
CA THR A 17 -0.21 -9.37 -7.39
C THR A 17 -1.22 -10.21 -6.61
N ARG A 18 -2.29 -10.67 -7.24
CA ARG A 18 -3.28 -11.56 -6.61
C ARG A 18 -2.66 -12.84 -6.08
N VAL A 19 -1.80 -13.47 -6.88
CA VAL A 19 -1.11 -14.72 -6.46
C VAL A 19 -0.24 -14.48 -5.23
N ILE A 20 0.52 -13.37 -5.19
CA ILE A 20 1.36 -13.01 -4.04
C ILE A 20 0.51 -12.82 -2.78
N TYR A 21 -0.57 -12.07 -2.85
CA TYR A 21 -1.44 -11.82 -1.69
C TYR A 21 -2.19 -13.08 -1.24
N MET A 22 -2.61 -13.94 -2.17
CA MET A 22 -3.18 -15.25 -1.84
C MET A 22 -2.19 -16.12 -1.08
N ARG A 23 -0.93 -16.13 -1.49
CA ARG A 23 0.13 -16.84 -0.79
C ARG A 23 0.31 -16.32 0.63
N ILE A 24 0.34 -15.01 0.82
CA ILE A 24 0.42 -14.39 2.16
C ILE A 24 -0.75 -14.85 3.03
N LEU A 25 -1.97 -14.85 2.50
CA LEU A 25 -3.16 -15.30 3.22
C LEU A 25 -3.09 -16.77 3.63
N LEU A 26 -2.51 -17.62 2.80
CA LEU A 26 -2.34 -19.05 3.09
C LEU A 26 -1.24 -19.31 4.11
N GLU A 27 -0.13 -18.58 4.04
CA GLU A 27 1.00 -18.70 4.97
C GLU A 27 0.70 -18.09 6.35
N LYS A 28 -0.23 -17.14 6.42
CA LYS A 28 -0.67 -16.46 7.66
C LYS A 28 0.49 -15.91 8.50
N PRO A 29 1.39 -15.09 7.94
CA PRO A 29 2.45 -14.46 8.70
C PRO A 29 1.88 -13.46 9.71
N GLU A 30 2.64 -13.16 10.77
CA GLU A 30 2.25 -12.09 11.70
C GLU A 30 2.50 -10.70 11.10
N VAL A 31 3.60 -10.57 10.35
CA VAL A 31 4.03 -9.30 9.75
C VAL A 31 4.48 -9.54 8.32
N VAL A 32 4.11 -8.64 7.43
CA VAL A 32 4.57 -8.61 6.03
C VAL A 32 5.31 -7.32 5.76
N PHE A 33 6.50 -7.41 5.19
CA PHE A 33 7.26 -6.27 4.69
C PHE A 33 7.05 -6.13 3.19
N MET A 34 6.59 -4.97 2.75
CA MET A 34 6.36 -4.67 1.34
C MET A 34 7.25 -3.52 0.91
N VAL A 35 8.02 -3.74 -0.15
CA VAL A 35 8.89 -2.71 -0.73
C VAL A 35 8.21 -2.11 -1.94
N GLN A 36 7.86 -0.84 -1.88
CA GLN A 36 7.23 -0.10 -2.97
C GLN A 36 6.07 -0.86 -3.65
N PRO A 37 5.04 -1.29 -2.89
CA PRO A 37 3.97 -2.13 -3.44
C PRO A 37 3.13 -1.44 -4.52
N PHE A 38 3.23 -0.12 -4.64
CA PHE A 38 2.52 0.69 -5.64
C PHE A 38 3.41 1.15 -6.81
N LYS A 39 4.66 0.69 -6.86
CA LYS A 39 5.57 1.09 -7.94
C LYS A 39 5.02 0.71 -9.32
N HIS A 40 4.99 1.68 -10.21
CA HIS A 40 4.46 1.54 -11.57
C HIS A 40 2.97 1.15 -11.66
N ALA A 41 2.24 1.21 -10.55
CA ALA A 41 0.82 0.90 -10.56
C ALA A 41 -0.01 2.09 -11.06
N GLY A 42 -0.81 1.86 -12.09
CA GLY A 42 -1.89 2.77 -12.47
C GLY A 42 -3.03 2.73 -11.46
N THR A 43 -4.01 3.63 -11.62
CA THR A 43 -5.11 3.78 -10.64
C THR A 43 -5.87 2.46 -10.37
N PRO A 44 -6.31 1.67 -11.38
CA PRO A 44 -7.01 0.41 -11.11
C PRO A 44 -6.15 -0.59 -10.32
N HIS A 45 -4.87 -0.68 -10.62
CA HIS A 45 -3.95 -1.57 -9.93
C HIS A 45 -3.71 -1.12 -8.48
N ARG A 46 -3.58 0.19 -8.24
CA ARG A 46 -3.48 0.76 -6.88
C ARG A 46 -4.70 0.41 -6.04
N MET A 47 -5.89 0.51 -6.62
CA MET A 47 -7.13 0.15 -5.93
C MET A 47 -7.16 -1.33 -5.56
N GLN A 48 -6.73 -2.20 -6.45
CA GLN A 48 -6.62 -3.63 -6.19
C GLN A 48 -5.63 -3.93 -5.06
N VAL A 49 -4.44 -3.35 -5.10
CA VAL A 49 -3.43 -3.51 -4.04
C VAL A 49 -3.96 -3.03 -2.71
N TRP A 50 -4.61 -1.88 -2.68
CA TRP A 50 -5.21 -1.34 -1.47
C TRP A 50 -6.29 -2.26 -0.88
N GLU A 51 -7.15 -2.84 -1.71
CA GLU A 51 -8.16 -3.82 -1.27
C GLU A 51 -7.54 -5.08 -0.67
N LEU A 52 -6.51 -5.59 -1.32
CA LEU A 52 -5.79 -6.77 -0.84
C LEU A 52 -5.06 -6.50 0.49
N GLN A 53 -4.44 -5.33 0.63
CA GLN A 53 -3.82 -4.91 1.90
C GLN A 53 -4.85 -4.77 3.01
N THR A 54 -6.01 -4.19 2.72
CA THR A 54 -7.11 -4.08 3.67
C THR A 54 -7.57 -5.47 4.12
N LEU A 55 -7.67 -6.42 3.21
CA LEU A 55 -8.01 -7.80 3.53
C LEU A 55 -6.98 -8.45 4.47
N LEU A 56 -5.68 -8.22 4.25
CA LEU A 56 -4.63 -8.71 5.16
C LEU A 56 -4.80 -8.14 6.56
N LEU A 57 -5.06 -6.83 6.69
CA LEU A 57 -5.29 -6.18 7.98
C LEU A 57 -6.53 -6.74 8.69
N GLU A 58 -7.61 -6.98 7.98
CA GLU A 58 -8.84 -7.61 8.52
C GLU A 58 -8.58 -9.03 9.04
N ARG A 59 -7.60 -9.71 8.48
CA ARG A 59 -7.15 -11.04 8.94
C ARG A 59 -6.14 -10.99 10.07
N GLY A 60 -5.81 -9.80 10.60
CA GLY A 60 -4.89 -9.62 11.71
C GLY A 60 -3.41 -9.63 11.32
N ILE A 61 -3.09 -9.53 10.04
CA ILE A 61 -1.72 -9.47 9.54
C ILE A 61 -1.25 -8.02 9.57
N SER A 62 -0.13 -7.74 10.22
CA SER A 62 0.48 -6.40 10.24
C SER A 62 1.31 -6.17 8.98
N ILE A 63 1.27 -4.95 8.45
CA ILE A 63 1.97 -4.57 7.21
C ILE A 63 2.95 -3.45 7.50
N VAL A 64 4.19 -3.63 7.05
CA VAL A 64 5.20 -2.57 7.03
C VAL A 64 5.54 -2.27 5.57
N ILE A 65 5.32 -1.03 5.17
CA ILE A 65 5.56 -0.58 3.79
C ILE A 65 6.78 0.32 3.75
N LEU A 66 7.76 -0.03 2.91
CA LEU A 66 8.85 0.86 2.53
C LEU A 66 8.41 1.68 1.32
N ALA A 67 8.05 2.94 1.57
CA ALA A 67 7.57 3.86 0.55
C ALA A 67 8.63 4.90 0.20
N MET A 68 8.74 5.22 -1.07
CA MET A 68 9.60 6.31 -1.56
C MET A 68 8.80 7.57 -1.83
N ASN A 69 7.48 7.47 -1.93
CA ASN A 69 6.58 8.57 -2.23
C ASN A 69 5.60 8.82 -1.09
N MET A 70 5.26 10.08 -0.86
CA MET A 70 4.28 10.44 0.16
C MET A 70 2.90 9.84 -0.10
N SER A 71 2.51 9.73 -1.36
CA SER A 71 1.22 9.16 -1.76
C SER A 71 1.03 7.72 -1.27
N ASP A 72 2.09 6.93 -1.28
CA ASP A 72 2.03 5.53 -0.84
C ASP A 72 1.82 5.42 0.67
N SER A 73 2.29 6.41 1.43
CA SER A 73 2.14 6.48 2.89
C SER A 73 0.74 6.88 3.36
N LEU A 74 -0.06 7.47 2.48
CA LEU A 74 -1.40 7.98 2.80
C LEU A 74 -2.55 7.01 2.50
N THR A 75 -2.26 5.86 1.91
CA THR A 75 -3.31 4.94 1.45
C THR A 75 -3.94 4.15 2.60
N ILE A 76 -3.13 3.54 3.44
CA ILE A 76 -3.59 2.55 4.42
C ILE A 76 -2.85 2.64 5.76
N ALA A 77 -1.80 3.44 5.85
CA ALA A 77 -0.94 3.47 7.03
C ALA A 77 -1.65 4.08 8.25
N ASP A 78 -1.55 3.43 9.39
CA ASP A 78 -1.96 3.98 10.69
C ASP A 78 -0.90 4.93 11.25
N ARG A 79 0.36 4.60 10.96
CA ARG A 79 1.54 5.35 11.42
C ARG A 79 2.52 5.50 10.27
N VAL A 80 3.17 6.64 10.19
CA VAL A 80 4.21 6.94 9.21
C VAL A 80 5.50 7.30 9.92
N ILE A 81 6.59 6.63 9.57
CA ILE A 81 7.94 6.96 10.04
C ILE A 81 8.70 7.57 8.88
N ARG A 82 8.99 8.85 8.98
CA ARG A 82 9.80 9.55 7.99
C ARG A 82 11.26 9.46 8.38
N ILE A 83 12.07 8.98 7.45
CA ILE A 83 13.52 8.91 7.59
C ILE A 83 14.12 9.97 6.68
N SER A 84 14.89 10.87 7.23
CA SER A 84 15.57 11.95 6.50
C SER A 84 17.01 12.11 6.94
N ARG A 85 17.80 12.75 6.10
CA ARG A 85 19.18 13.11 6.45
C ARG A 85 19.27 14.62 6.69
N VAL A 86 19.72 15.00 7.87
CA VAL A 86 19.91 16.39 8.26
C VAL A 86 21.36 16.53 8.75
N ASP A 87 22.13 17.43 8.15
CA ASP A 87 23.55 17.66 8.46
C ASP A 87 24.39 16.37 8.48
N GLY A 88 24.13 15.47 7.50
CA GLY A 88 24.83 14.20 7.36
C GLY A 88 24.38 13.10 8.32
N LYS A 89 23.46 13.38 9.24
CA LYS A 89 22.92 12.43 10.22
C LYS A 89 21.53 11.96 9.82
N MET A 90 21.24 10.70 10.09
CA MET A 90 19.90 10.13 9.90
C MET A 90 18.99 10.59 11.04
N VAL A 91 17.86 11.16 10.67
CA VAL A 91 16.83 11.62 11.61
C VAL A 91 15.52 10.90 11.27
N THR A 92 14.86 10.38 12.30
CA THR A 92 13.55 9.75 12.17
C THR A 92 12.50 10.59 12.88
N LYS A 93 11.31 10.70 12.25
CA LYS A 93 10.16 11.35 12.86
C LYS A 93 8.93 10.46 12.64
N GLU A 94 8.24 10.19 13.72
CA GLU A 94 7.01 9.40 13.71
C GLU A 94 5.79 10.30 13.68
N PHE A 95 4.81 9.92 12.86
CA PHE A 95 3.53 10.58 12.72
C PHE A 95 2.40 9.56 12.84
N THR A 96 1.30 9.93 13.49
CA THR A 96 0.03 9.25 13.26
C THR A 96 -0.44 9.55 11.83
N TYR A 97 -1.37 8.75 11.32
CA TYR A 97 -1.97 9.05 10.01
C TYR A 97 -2.52 10.49 9.94
N SER A 98 -3.29 10.89 10.96
CA SER A 98 -3.87 12.23 11.02
C SER A 98 -2.82 13.34 10.98
N GLN A 99 -1.77 13.22 11.76
CA GLN A 99 -0.67 14.20 11.76
C GLN A 99 0.03 14.29 10.41
N PHE A 100 0.28 13.14 9.77
CA PHE A 100 0.94 13.10 8.46
C PHE A 100 0.03 13.65 7.34
N ALA A 101 -1.25 13.35 7.39
CA ALA A 101 -2.24 13.83 6.42
C ALA A 101 -2.43 15.36 6.47
N GLU A 102 -2.23 15.99 7.63
CA GLU A 102 -2.33 17.44 7.81
C GLU A 102 -1.09 18.22 7.31
N LEU A 103 0.02 17.53 7.00
CA LEU A 103 1.18 18.21 6.43
C LEU A 103 0.82 18.86 5.09
N PRO A 104 1.28 20.10 4.80
CA PRO A 104 0.94 20.79 3.54
C PRO A 104 1.27 19.99 2.28
N MET A 105 2.34 19.19 2.31
CA MET A 105 2.74 18.33 1.20
C MET A 105 1.81 17.13 1.00
N SER A 106 1.04 16.75 2.01
CA SER A 106 0.14 15.60 1.99
C SER A 106 -1.28 15.95 1.52
N LEU A 107 -1.72 17.18 1.70
CA LEU A 107 -3.11 17.62 1.45
C LEU A 107 -3.64 17.29 0.05
N PRO A 108 -2.90 17.51 -1.06
CA PRO A 108 -3.38 17.14 -2.38
C PRO A 108 -3.68 15.65 -2.54
N TRP A 109 -2.89 14.81 -1.90
CA TRP A 109 -3.03 13.35 -1.96
C TRP A 109 -4.19 12.84 -1.11
N VAL A 110 -4.43 13.45 0.04
CA VAL A 110 -5.59 13.15 0.91
C VAL A 110 -6.89 13.36 0.14
N GLY A 111 -7.07 14.52 -0.50
CA GLY A 111 -8.25 14.80 -1.30
C GLY A 111 -8.46 13.78 -2.42
N PHE A 112 -7.40 13.46 -3.15
CA PHE A 112 -7.45 12.46 -4.22
C PHE A 112 -7.88 11.07 -3.71
N PHE A 113 -7.33 10.61 -2.60
CA PHE A 113 -7.69 9.30 -2.05
C PHE A 113 -9.10 9.26 -1.46
N ASP A 114 -9.56 10.37 -0.87
CA ASP A 114 -10.93 10.47 -0.39
C ASP A 114 -11.94 10.40 -1.53
N GLU A 115 -11.68 11.06 -2.64
CA GLU A 115 -12.49 10.95 -3.86
C GLU A 115 -12.52 9.52 -4.40
N LEU A 116 -11.38 8.82 -4.43
CA LEU A 116 -11.31 7.43 -4.88
C LEU A 116 -12.12 6.48 -3.98
N LYS A 117 -12.07 6.67 -2.67
CA LYS A 117 -12.84 5.85 -1.72
C LYS A 117 -14.34 6.09 -1.89
N ASN A 118 -14.75 7.34 -1.99
CA ASN A 118 -16.16 7.71 -2.15
C ASN A 118 -16.74 7.20 -3.47
N SER A 119 -15.99 7.21 -4.56
CA SER A 119 -16.45 6.71 -5.86
C SER A 119 -16.75 5.20 -5.86
N LYS A 120 -16.22 4.45 -4.91
CA LYS A 120 -16.53 3.03 -4.75
C LYS A 120 -17.86 2.79 -4.05
N GLU A 121 -18.24 3.65 -3.12
CA GLU A 121 -19.50 3.51 -2.38
C GLU A 121 -20.71 3.82 -3.26
N GLU A 122 -20.52 4.54 -4.37
CA GLU A 122 -21.55 4.86 -5.34
C GLU A 122 -21.78 3.76 -6.41
N LEU A 123 -20.92 2.77 -6.46
CA LEU A 123 -21.03 1.63 -7.37
C LEU A 123 -21.68 0.42 -6.68
#